data_096d2985d629aeef2d7c90193ef1159c
#
_entry.id   096d2985d629aeef2d7c90193ef1159c
#
_cell.length_a   1.000
_cell.length_b   1.000
_cell.length_c   1.000
_cell.angle_alpha   90.00
_cell.angle_beta   90.00
_cell.angle_gamma   90.00
#
_symmetry.space_group_name_H-M   'P 1'
#
loop_
_entity.id
_entity.type
_entity.pdbx_description
1 polymer ?
#
loop_
_entity_poly.entity_id
_entity_poly.type
_entity_poly.pdbx_seq_one_letter_code
_entity_poly.pdbx_strand_id
1 'polypeptide(L)'
;MLSGLAVHNTSLGRDELAHLQRLVASWQSLADLCFSDLLLLAPVDGDQGHRFVVLGQVRPTTGQTLYPADMAGTVVGEVERPLLSHAWRQGEVLVGGGTVLGSKERARVQCIPVRYHDSMIALVTRESPTESPRRHGELERNYLAVFDRFATMVSEGSFPFGRDEVPYEDTPRVGDGVIVLDADRRILFASPNAVSTLHRMGIHAYTKGMRLAEVGFDQEAVDTAVRARLPVDEEMEQGDTSFTLRTIPLLEAGKLVGAVVLLRDVTDLRSRDRMLLSKDATIREIHHRVKNNLQTIAALLRLQARRLQSSEAQDAIDESQRRIRSIAIVHETLSRDAGDVVAFDEVIRPLVRVVEETVSTPDVRIEFEVEGDAGDLRGEVATPLAVVLNELMQNAVDHAFPRDGEVPTKGRVRVRLARLDGELSIDVVDDGIGLPRGFDLDESKGLGLSIVQALMTGELGGSIELGPAEVVTAGGADGTRAHLRVPLAPSTPVDL
;
A
#
# COMPACT_ATOMS: atom_id res chain seq x y z
N MET A 1 -12.51 -17.12 2.74
CA MET A 1 -12.61 -18.56 2.40
C MET A 1 -13.11 -19.38 3.58
N LEU A 2 -12.46 -19.37 4.76
CA LEU A 2 -12.87 -20.12 5.95
C LEU A 2 -14.33 -19.86 6.37
N SER A 3 -14.75 -18.60 6.48
CA SER A 3 -16.12 -18.23 6.87
C SER A 3 -17.20 -18.79 5.94
N GLY A 4 -16.94 -18.77 4.63
CA GLY A 4 -17.89 -19.30 3.64
C GLY A 4 -18.05 -20.82 3.76
N LEU A 5 -16.95 -21.55 3.92
CA LEU A 5 -16.99 -23.00 4.11
C LEU A 5 -17.67 -23.40 5.43
N ALA A 6 -17.36 -22.68 6.51
CA ALA A 6 -17.95 -22.95 7.82
C ALA A 6 -19.47 -22.71 7.84
N VAL A 7 -19.94 -21.58 7.31
CA VAL A 7 -21.36 -21.24 7.28
C VAL A 7 -22.18 -22.23 6.44
N HIS A 8 -21.61 -22.79 5.36
CA HIS A 8 -22.35 -23.72 4.49
C HIS A 8 -22.35 -25.17 4.96
N ASN A 9 -21.38 -25.57 5.79
CA ASN A 9 -21.16 -26.98 6.10
C ASN A 9 -21.26 -27.32 7.60
N THR A 10 -21.29 -26.30 8.47
CA THR A 10 -21.23 -26.50 9.92
C THR A 10 -22.28 -25.68 10.66
N SER A 11 -22.60 -26.06 11.90
CA SER A 11 -23.48 -25.33 12.82
C SER A 11 -22.74 -24.31 13.71
N LEU A 12 -21.51 -23.90 13.35
CA LEU A 12 -20.70 -22.97 14.13
C LEU A 12 -21.36 -21.59 14.26
N GLY A 13 -21.45 -21.11 15.49
CA GLY A 13 -21.91 -19.77 15.81
C GLY A 13 -20.90 -18.68 15.41
N ARG A 14 -21.34 -17.40 15.44
CA ARG A 14 -20.50 -16.26 15.05
C ARG A 14 -19.23 -16.14 15.90
N ASP A 15 -19.34 -16.32 17.20
CA ASP A 15 -18.22 -16.18 18.13
C ASP A 15 -17.22 -17.34 18.03
N GLU A 16 -17.73 -18.57 17.79
CA GLU A 16 -16.90 -19.74 17.51
C GLU A 16 -16.13 -19.58 16.21
N LEU A 17 -16.78 -19.06 15.17
CA LEU A 17 -16.14 -18.75 13.90
C LEU A 17 -15.05 -17.69 14.07
N ALA A 18 -15.30 -16.63 14.84
CA ALA A 18 -14.31 -15.60 15.14
C ALA A 18 -13.10 -16.19 15.92
N HIS A 19 -13.34 -17.15 16.81
CA HIS A 19 -12.27 -17.87 17.50
C HIS A 19 -11.41 -18.69 16.53
N LEU A 20 -12.01 -19.42 15.59
CA LEU A 20 -11.28 -20.16 14.56
C LEU A 20 -10.52 -19.24 13.61
N GLN A 21 -11.05 -18.06 13.29
CA GLN A 21 -10.34 -17.05 12.48
C GLN A 21 -9.07 -16.54 13.18
N ARG A 22 -9.14 -16.28 14.49
CA ARG A 22 -7.95 -15.92 15.29
C ARG A 22 -6.92 -17.06 15.33
N LEU A 23 -7.36 -18.30 15.46
CA LEU A 23 -6.46 -19.45 15.39
C LEU A 23 -5.74 -19.51 14.03
N VAL A 24 -6.47 -19.34 12.94
CA VAL A 24 -5.91 -19.34 11.58
C VAL A 24 -4.96 -18.17 11.36
N ALA A 25 -5.22 -17.00 11.94
CA ALA A 25 -4.31 -15.85 11.85
C ALA A 25 -2.92 -16.13 12.45
N SER A 26 -2.82 -17.02 13.44
CA SER A 26 -1.58 -17.36 14.16
C SER A 26 -0.97 -18.72 13.79
N TRP A 27 -1.66 -19.56 13.02
CA TRP A 27 -1.27 -20.97 12.83
C TRP A 27 -0.05 -21.20 11.94
N GLN A 28 0.37 -20.21 11.12
CA GLN A 28 1.63 -20.30 10.36
C GLN A 28 2.80 -20.55 11.31
N SER A 29 2.86 -19.81 12.42
CA SER A 29 3.87 -20.03 13.46
C SER A 29 3.80 -21.42 14.08
N LEU A 30 2.60 -21.98 14.26
CA LEU A 30 2.42 -23.35 14.76
C LEU A 30 2.92 -24.39 13.76
N ALA A 31 2.63 -24.22 12.47
CA ALA A 31 3.11 -25.12 11.42
C ALA A 31 4.65 -25.10 11.33
N ASP A 32 5.26 -23.91 11.43
CA ASP A 32 6.71 -23.74 11.39
C ASP A 32 7.39 -24.33 12.62
N LEU A 33 6.79 -24.24 13.81
CA LEU A 33 7.29 -24.89 15.03
C LEU A 33 7.24 -26.40 14.97
N CYS A 34 6.23 -26.98 14.30
CA CYS A 34 6.09 -28.42 14.24
C CYS A 34 6.61 -29.07 12.95
N PHE A 35 7.12 -28.28 11.99
CA PHE A 35 7.65 -28.75 10.72
C PHE A 35 6.65 -29.65 9.95
N SER A 36 5.35 -29.38 10.08
CA SER A 36 4.30 -30.29 9.63
C SER A 36 3.10 -29.51 9.08
N ASP A 37 2.36 -30.13 8.19
CA ASP A 37 1.09 -29.59 7.73
C ASP A 37 0.06 -29.59 8.85
N LEU A 38 -0.73 -28.52 8.95
CA LEU A 38 -1.87 -28.44 9.85
C LEU A 38 -3.14 -28.29 9.03
N LEU A 39 -4.16 -29.09 9.37
CA LEU A 39 -5.52 -28.98 8.83
C LEU A 39 -6.48 -28.61 9.96
N LEU A 40 -7.36 -27.65 9.69
CA LEU A 40 -8.47 -27.31 10.59
C LEU A 40 -9.73 -27.98 10.06
N LEU A 41 -10.36 -28.82 10.89
CA LEU A 41 -11.55 -29.58 10.54
C LEU A 41 -12.66 -29.28 11.52
N ALA A 42 -13.90 -29.16 11.03
CA ALA A 42 -15.08 -29.03 11.87
C ALA A 42 -16.11 -30.12 11.48
N PRO A 43 -16.95 -30.58 12.43
CA PRO A 43 -17.99 -31.56 12.15
C PRO A 43 -18.99 -30.94 11.15
N VAL A 44 -19.46 -31.79 10.22
CA VAL A 44 -20.53 -31.42 9.28
C VAL A 44 -21.83 -31.31 10.05
N ASP A 45 -22.65 -30.31 9.72
CA ASP A 45 -23.93 -30.08 10.39
C ASP A 45 -24.82 -31.32 10.41
N GLY A 46 -25.39 -31.61 11.60
CA GLY A 46 -26.27 -32.76 11.83
C GLY A 46 -25.56 -34.12 11.94
N ASP A 47 -24.24 -34.22 11.81
CA ASP A 47 -23.51 -35.50 11.69
C ASP A 47 -22.79 -35.97 12.98
N GLN A 48 -22.95 -35.29 14.09
CA GLN A 48 -22.43 -35.64 15.43
C GLN A 48 -20.96 -36.14 15.46
N GLY A 49 -20.11 -35.69 14.53
CA GLY A 49 -18.69 -36.06 14.49
C GLY A 49 -18.36 -37.35 13.76
N HIS A 50 -19.20 -37.83 12.83
CA HIS A 50 -18.87 -38.89 11.89
C HIS A 50 -18.25 -38.41 10.60
N ARG A 51 -18.57 -37.17 10.16
CA ARG A 51 -17.95 -36.52 9.03
C ARG A 51 -17.44 -35.11 9.40
N PHE A 52 -16.31 -34.74 8.82
CA PHE A 52 -15.65 -33.48 9.06
C PHE A 52 -15.38 -32.80 7.74
N VAL A 53 -15.55 -31.49 7.70
CA VAL A 53 -15.10 -30.63 6.57
C VAL A 53 -13.80 -29.95 6.91
N VAL A 54 -12.85 -29.95 5.98
CA VAL A 54 -11.60 -29.18 6.10
C VAL A 54 -11.93 -27.71 5.87
N LEU A 55 -11.81 -26.90 6.91
CA LEU A 55 -12.05 -25.45 6.86
C LEU A 55 -10.84 -24.66 6.39
N GLY A 56 -9.66 -25.21 6.57
CA GLY A 56 -8.41 -24.58 6.14
C GLY A 56 -7.21 -25.49 6.30
N GLN A 57 -6.12 -25.09 5.64
CA GLN A 57 -4.85 -25.79 5.63
C GLN A 57 -3.72 -24.76 5.71
N VAL A 58 -2.66 -25.09 6.46
CA VAL A 58 -1.40 -24.36 6.45
C VAL A 58 -0.22 -25.32 6.27
N ARG A 59 0.73 -24.90 5.45
CA ARG A 59 1.97 -25.64 5.17
C ARG A 59 3.13 -25.01 5.93
N PRO A 60 4.06 -25.81 6.46
CA PRO A 60 5.25 -25.26 7.10
C PRO A 60 6.16 -24.57 6.07
N THR A 61 6.74 -23.42 6.42
CA THR A 61 7.82 -22.81 5.62
C THR A 61 9.18 -23.44 5.93
N THR A 62 9.26 -24.17 7.03
CA THR A 62 10.47 -24.78 7.57
C THR A 62 10.64 -26.27 7.23
N GLY A 63 9.68 -26.87 6.52
CA GLY A 63 9.65 -28.30 6.22
C GLY A 63 9.01 -28.62 4.86
N GLN A 64 8.99 -29.92 4.53
CA GLN A 64 8.30 -30.42 3.33
C GLN A 64 6.81 -30.65 3.63
N THR A 65 5.95 -30.21 2.72
CA THR A 65 4.51 -30.49 2.80
C THR A 65 4.17 -31.89 2.31
N LEU A 66 3.20 -32.52 2.95
CA LEU A 66 2.56 -33.75 2.48
C LEU A 66 1.48 -33.49 1.43
N TYR A 67 1.02 -32.22 1.31
CA TYR A 67 -0.12 -31.85 0.50
C TYR A 67 0.27 -30.92 -0.64
N PRO A 68 0.40 -31.42 -1.87
CA PRO A 68 0.69 -30.60 -3.04
C PRO A 68 -0.49 -29.69 -3.44
N ALA A 69 -1.73 -30.11 -3.11
CA ALA A 69 -2.96 -29.37 -3.40
C ALA A 69 -3.61 -28.84 -2.09
N ASP A 70 -4.47 -27.83 -2.21
CA ASP A 70 -5.27 -27.32 -1.11
C ASP A 70 -6.44 -28.30 -0.84
N MET A 71 -6.62 -28.65 0.44
CA MET A 71 -7.65 -29.59 0.89
C MET A 71 -8.89 -28.88 1.46
N ALA A 72 -8.92 -27.54 1.51
CA ALA A 72 -10.06 -26.80 2.03
C ALA A 72 -11.36 -27.14 1.26
N GLY A 73 -12.44 -27.41 2.00
CA GLY A 73 -13.72 -27.84 1.46
C GLY A 73 -13.88 -29.36 1.30
N THR A 74 -12.79 -30.15 1.46
CA THR A 74 -12.88 -31.61 1.41
C THR A 74 -13.64 -32.14 2.64
N VAL A 75 -14.59 -33.05 2.42
CA VAL A 75 -15.31 -33.73 3.50
C VAL A 75 -14.74 -35.15 3.69
N VAL A 76 -14.41 -35.46 4.91
CA VAL A 76 -13.82 -36.76 5.28
C VAL A 76 -14.70 -37.50 6.31
N GLY A 77 -14.89 -38.80 6.14
CA GLY A 77 -15.69 -39.63 7.01
C GLY A 77 -14.89 -40.47 8.00
N GLU A 78 -15.60 -41.08 8.99
CA GLU A 78 -15.00 -41.91 10.02
C GLU A 78 -14.25 -43.13 9.45
N VAL A 79 -14.71 -43.68 8.30
CA VAL A 79 -14.04 -44.82 7.66
C VAL A 79 -12.67 -44.46 7.11
N GLU A 80 -12.54 -43.24 6.57
CA GLU A 80 -11.28 -42.73 6.01
C GLU A 80 -10.32 -42.23 7.10
N ARG A 81 -10.87 -41.59 8.12
CA ARG A 81 -10.14 -40.96 9.23
C ARG A 81 -10.73 -41.29 10.61
N PRO A 82 -10.66 -42.55 11.05
CA PRO A 82 -11.24 -42.98 12.33
C PRO A 82 -10.66 -42.21 13.54
N LEU A 83 -9.42 -41.73 13.45
CA LEU A 83 -8.77 -41.00 14.53
C LEU A 83 -9.48 -39.65 14.81
N LEU A 84 -10.05 -38.99 13.79
CA LEU A 84 -10.79 -37.74 13.97
C LEU A 84 -12.04 -37.96 14.82
N SER A 85 -12.86 -38.98 14.47
CA SER A 85 -14.07 -39.28 15.21
C SER A 85 -13.79 -39.78 16.64
N HIS A 86 -12.67 -40.48 16.86
CA HIS A 86 -12.20 -40.84 18.20
C HIS A 86 -11.82 -39.61 19.03
N ALA A 87 -10.97 -38.70 18.45
CA ALA A 87 -10.56 -37.48 19.14
C ALA A 87 -11.76 -36.57 19.44
N TRP A 88 -12.73 -36.50 18.51
CA TRP A 88 -13.96 -35.74 18.72
C TRP A 88 -14.79 -36.30 19.89
N ARG A 89 -14.98 -37.62 19.97
CA ARG A 89 -15.76 -38.26 21.04
C ARG A 89 -15.08 -38.19 22.41
N GLN A 90 -13.75 -38.31 22.46
CA GLN A 90 -13.00 -38.30 23.73
C GLN A 90 -12.69 -36.88 24.21
N GLY A 91 -12.61 -35.92 23.28
CA GLY A 91 -12.22 -34.52 23.58
C GLY A 91 -10.77 -34.37 24.07
N GLU A 92 -9.90 -35.33 23.70
CA GLU A 92 -8.49 -35.39 24.10
C GLU A 92 -7.57 -35.38 22.89
N VAL A 93 -6.32 -34.99 23.12
CA VAL A 93 -5.28 -35.04 22.07
C VAL A 93 -4.92 -36.49 21.79
N LEU A 94 -5.16 -36.96 20.57
CA LEU A 94 -4.84 -38.31 20.14
C LEU A 94 -3.75 -38.30 19.05
N VAL A 95 -2.86 -39.31 19.14
CA VAL A 95 -1.81 -39.54 18.14
C VAL A 95 -1.96 -40.92 17.55
N GLY A 96 -1.93 -41.04 16.22
CA GLY A 96 -2.05 -42.31 15.53
C GLY A 96 -1.49 -42.27 14.11
N GLY A 97 -1.64 -43.39 13.40
CA GLY A 97 -1.38 -43.48 11.98
C GLY A 97 -2.63 -43.10 11.17
N GLY A 98 -2.43 -42.49 10.03
CA GLY A 98 -3.47 -42.18 9.05
C GLY A 98 -2.92 -42.22 7.62
N THR A 99 -3.77 -41.94 6.64
CA THR A 99 -3.37 -41.74 5.23
C THR A 99 -3.49 -40.27 4.89
N VAL A 100 -2.58 -39.72 4.10
CA VAL A 100 -2.67 -38.38 3.56
C VAL A 100 -3.95 -38.23 2.74
N LEU A 101 -4.74 -37.18 2.93
CA LEU A 101 -5.97 -36.97 2.17
C LEU A 101 -5.65 -36.85 0.66
N GLY A 102 -6.42 -37.57 -0.15
CA GLY A 102 -6.19 -37.59 -1.60
C GLY A 102 -4.99 -38.41 -2.06
N SER A 103 -4.29 -39.11 -1.14
CA SER A 103 -3.13 -39.94 -1.43
C SER A 103 -3.24 -41.30 -0.74
N LYS A 104 -2.37 -42.26 -1.12
CA LYS A 104 -2.21 -43.54 -0.43
C LYS A 104 -1.05 -43.54 0.57
N GLU A 105 -0.37 -42.43 0.70
CA GLU A 105 0.77 -42.28 1.59
C GLU A 105 0.34 -42.31 3.06
N ARG A 106 1.16 -42.97 3.90
CA ARG A 106 0.92 -43.00 5.34
C ARG A 106 1.51 -41.78 6.00
N ALA A 107 0.73 -41.21 6.93
CA ALA A 107 1.15 -40.11 7.76
C ALA A 107 0.97 -40.45 9.25
N ARG A 108 1.81 -39.83 10.07
CA ARG A 108 1.56 -39.75 11.50
C ARG A 108 0.66 -38.54 11.73
N VAL A 109 -0.47 -38.76 12.37
CA VAL A 109 -1.52 -37.75 12.61
C VAL A 109 -1.65 -37.53 14.10
N GLN A 110 -1.60 -36.28 14.54
CA GLN A 110 -1.96 -35.84 15.87
C GLN A 110 -3.23 -35.01 15.76
N CYS A 111 -4.31 -35.43 16.42
CA CYS A 111 -5.58 -34.70 16.46
C CYS A 111 -5.63 -33.88 17.75
N ILE A 112 -5.83 -32.56 17.62
CA ILE A 112 -5.85 -31.60 18.72
C ILE A 112 -7.25 -31.00 18.78
N PRO A 113 -8.07 -31.25 19.82
CA PRO A 113 -9.36 -30.59 20.00
C PRO A 113 -9.19 -29.06 20.08
N VAL A 114 -10.05 -28.33 19.39
CA VAL A 114 -10.14 -26.87 19.51
C VAL A 114 -11.32 -26.54 20.39
N ARG A 115 -11.08 -25.88 21.51
CA ARG A 115 -12.12 -25.46 22.44
C ARG A 115 -12.33 -23.97 22.41
N TYR A 116 -13.60 -23.61 22.48
CA TYR A 116 -14.05 -22.25 22.76
C TYR A 116 -14.91 -22.28 24.00
N HIS A 117 -14.44 -21.69 25.09
CA HIS A 117 -14.96 -21.94 26.44
C HIS A 117 -14.96 -23.45 26.74
N ASP A 118 -16.08 -24.00 27.23
CA ASP A 118 -16.21 -25.42 27.58
C ASP A 118 -16.61 -26.31 26.37
N SER A 119 -16.88 -25.72 25.22
CA SER A 119 -17.34 -26.42 24.03
C SER A 119 -16.20 -26.74 23.07
N MET A 120 -16.16 -27.98 22.59
CA MET A 120 -15.28 -28.35 21.48
C MET A 120 -15.96 -28.00 20.15
N ILE A 121 -15.28 -27.16 19.33
CA ILE A 121 -15.84 -26.57 18.12
C ILE A 121 -15.19 -27.09 16.82
N ALA A 122 -13.94 -27.57 16.91
CA ALA A 122 -13.18 -28.06 15.77
C ALA A 122 -12.07 -29.01 16.22
N LEU A 123 -11.34 -29.57 15.26
CA LEU A 123 -10.09 -30.29 15.43
C LEU A 123 -9.01 -29.65 14.59
N VAL A 124 -7.80 -29.55 15.12
CA VAL A 124 -6.59 -29.31 14.32
C VAL A 124 -5.84 -30.63 14.19
N THR A 125 -5.50 -31.03 12.96
CA THR A 125 -4.57 -32.15 12.76
C THR A 125 -3.19 -31.63 12.43
N ARG A 126 -2.17 -32.21 13.08
CA ARG A 126 -0.78 -32.12 12.68
C ARG A 126 -0.42 -33.40 11.92
N GLU A 127 0.06 -33.25 10.70
CA GLU A 127 0.34 -34.37 9.82
C GLU A 127 1.80 -34.33 9.36
N SER A 128 2.51 -35.45 9.64
CA SER A 128 3.92 -35.60 9.32
C SER A 128 4.19 -36.95 8.67
N PRO A 129 5.26 -37.10 7.87
CA PRO A 129 5.63 -38.42 7.31
C PRO A 129 5.85 -39.47 8.39
N THR A 130 5.44 -40.71 8.13
CA THR A 130 5.58 -41.84 9.07
C THR A 130 7.04 -42.23 9.29
N GLU A 131 7.88 -42.03 8.26
CA GLU A 131 9.28 -42.41 8.27
C GLU A 131 10.14 -41.12 8.33
N SER A 132 10.57 -40.75 9.51
CA SER A 132 11.69 -39.84 9.69
C SER A 132 12.85 -40.60 10.34
N PRO A 133 13.81 -41.13 9.57
CA PRO A 133 14.94 -41.88 10.11
C PRO A 133 15.95 -41.01 10.85
N ARG A 134 15.79 -39.67 10.83
CA ARG A 134 16.69 -38.72 11.50
C ARG A 134 16.26 -38.49 12.96
N ARG A 135 17.21 -38.63 13.88
CA ARG A 135 17.04 -38.08 15.24
C ARG A 135 16.91 -36.57 15.15
N HIS A 136 15.83 -36.03 15.69
CA HIS A 136 15.64 -34.57 15.78
C HIS A 136 16.84 -33.88 16.46
N GLY A 137 17.33 -32.82 15.85
CA GLY A 137 18.35 -31.96 16.42
C GLY A 137 17.85 -31.22 17.67
N GLU A 138 18.71 -30.50 18.34
CA GLU A 138 18.34 -29.72 19.53
C GLU A 138 17.29 -28.67 19.21
N LEU A 139 17.43 -27.95 18.07
CA LEU A 139 16.47 -26.97 17.57
C LEU A 139 15.09 -27.59 17.36
N GLU A 140 15.02 -28.68 16.61
CA GLU A 140 13.76 -29.36 16.32
C GLU A 140 13.04 -29.83 17.58
N ARG A 141 13.78 -30.38 18.54
CA ARG A 141 13.20 -30.81 19.83
C ARG A 141 12.61 -29.66 20.63
N ASN A 142 13.32 -28.51 20.67
CA ASN A 142 12.80 -27.34 21.38
C ASN A 142 11.57 -26.75 20.69
N TYR A 143 11.55 -26.68 19.36
CA TYR A 143 10.39 -26.20 18.59
C TYR A 143 9.19 -27.11 18.77
N LEU A 144 9.37 -28.43 18.70
CA LEU A 144 8.31 -29.39 18.96
C LEU A 144 7.77 -29.30 20.40
N ALA A 145 8.63 -29.09 21.39
CA ALA A 145 8.20 -28.90 22.77
C ALA A 145 7.36 -27.62 22.95
N VAL A 146 7.69 -26.55 22.22
CA VAL A 146 6.89 -25.32 22.18
C VAL A 146 5.54 -25.58 21.49
N PHE A 147 5.54 -26.27 20.33
CA PHE A 147 4.32 -26.65 19.65
C PHE A 147 3.40 -27.49 20.55
N ASP A 148 3.92 -28.49 21.26
CA ASP A 148 3.13 -29.33 22.15
C ASP A 148 2.44 -28.52 23.27
N ARG A 149 3.10 -27.44 23.75
CA ARG A 149 2.47 -26.51 24.70
C ARG A 149 1.35 -25.72 24.06
N PHE A 150 1.53 -25.21 22.83
CA PHE A 150 0.44 -24.56 22.10
C PHE A 150 -0.71 -25.53 21.81
N ALA A 151 -0.42 -26.79 21.46
CA ALA A 151 -1.44 -27.82 21.28
C ALA A 151 -2.26 -28.05 22.55
N THR A 152 -1.61 -28.06 23.72
CA THR A 152 -2.29 -28.10 25.02
C THR A 152 -3.14 -26.85 25.24
N MET A 153 -2.63 -25.65 24.99
CA MET A 153 -3.37 -24.41 25.12
C MET A 153 -4.61 -24.37 24.20
N VAL A 154 -4.49 -24.87 22.95
CA VAL A 154 -5.63 -25.02 22.02
C VAL A 154 -6.68 -25.97 22.59
N SER A 155 -6.24 -27.11 23.12
CA SER A 155 -7.14 -28.10 23.68
C SER A 155 -7.78 -27.68 25.00
N GLU A 156 -7.17 -26.77 25.74
CA GLU A 156 -7.69 -26.16 26.97
C GLU A 156 -8.55 -24.91 26.70
N GLY A 157 -8.56 -24.38 25.45
CA GLY A 157 -9.26 -23.14 25.07
C GLY A 157 -8.56 -21.86 25.52
N SER A 158 -7.30 -21.92 25.94
CA SER A 158 -6.50 -20.76 26.33
C SER A 158 -5.74 -20.13 25.14
N PHE A 159 -5.77 -20.76 23.96
CA PHE A 159 -5.26 -20.25 22.69
C PHE A 159 -6.26 -20.55 21.56
N PRO A 160 -6.49 -19.64 20.61
CA PRO A 160 -5.89 -18.30 20.45
C PRO A 160 -6.34 -17.32 21.52
N PHE A 161 -5.53 -16.29 21.75
CA PHE A 161 -5.86 -15.27 22.74
C PHE A 161 -7.05 -14.42 22.30
N GLY A 162 -7.80 -13.86 23.28
CA GLY A 162 -9.11 -13.25 23.04
C GLY A 162 -9.11 -11.84 22.41
N ARG A 163 -7.94 -11.27 22.06
CA ARG A 163 -7.86 -10.00 21.35
C ARG A 163 -7.79 -10.22 19.84
N ASP A 164 -8.35 -9.28 19.05
CA ASP A 164 -8.22 -9.24 17.61
C ASP A 164 -6.77 -8.84 17.25
N GLU A 165 -5.92 -9.85 17.23
CA GLU A 165 -4.55 -9.73 16.81
C GLU A 165 -4.51 -9.91 15.30
N VAL A 166 -4.49 -8.79 14.56
CA VAL A 166 -4.11 -8.81 13.15
C VAL A 166 -2.59 -8.80 13.12
N PRO A 167 -1.93 -9.86 12.64
CA PRO A 167 -0.49 -9.83 12.44
C PRO A 167 -0.17 -8.72 11.46
N TYR A 168 0.64 -7.75 11.88
CA TYR A 168 1.21 -6.76 10.96
C TYR A 168 2.23 -7.46 10.05
N GLU A 169 2.49 -6.90 8.87
CA GLU A 169 3.49 -7.44 7.92
C GLU A 169 4.88 -7.61 8.56
N ASP A 170 5.19 -6.79 9.57
CA ASP A 170 6.44 -6.80 10.32
C ASP A 170 6.46 -7.72 11.53
N THR A 171 5.38 -8.48 11.79
CA THR A 171 5.32 -9.41 12.92
C THR A 171 6.40 -10.49 12.80
N PRO A 172 7.25 -10.70 13.86
CA PRO A 172 8.30 -11.71 13.84
C PRO A 172 7.73 -13.12 13.60
N ARG A 173 8.46 -13.90 12.80
CA ARG A 173 8.12 -15.29 12.49
C ARG A 173 9.09 -16.25 13.17
N VAL A 174 8.72 -17.51 13.27
CA VAL A 174 9.57 -18.57 13.84
C VAL A 174 10.94 -18.66 13.14
N GLY A 175 10.96 -18.45 11.81
CA GLY A 175 12.21 -18.44 11.03
C GLY A 175 13.15 -17.26 11.31
N ASP A 176 12.63 -16.14 11.81
CA ASP A 176 13.44 -14.94 12.07
C ASP A 176 14.32 -15.12 13.34
N GLY A 177 13.75 -15.67 14.39
CA GLY A 177 14.47 -15.99 15.64
C GLY A 177 13.51 -16.34 16.75
N VAL A 178 13.85 -17.36 17.53
CA VAL A 178 13.04 -17.87 18.65
C VAL A 178 13.86 -17.96 19.91
N ILE A 179 13.37 -17.37 21.00
CA ILE A 179 13.89 -17.55 22.35
C ILE A 179 12.79 -18.19 23.20
N VAL A 180 13.11 -19.26 23.89
CA VAL A 180 12.19 -19.94 24.82
C VAL A 180 12.60 -19.61 26.24
N LEU A 181 11.67 -19.14 27.04
CA LEU A 181 11.85 -18.76 28.43
C LEU A 181 11.12 -19.75 29.37
N ASP A 182 11.66 -19.97 30.54
CA ASP A 182 10.97 -20.64 31.65
C ASP A 182 10.03 -19.69 32.41
N ALA A 183 9.35 -20.22 33.45
CA ALA A 183 8.45 -19.44 34.30
C ALA A 183 9.17 -18.29 35.06
N ASP A 184 10.48 -18.42 35.30
CA ASP A 184 11.33 -17.41 35.94
C ASP A 184 11.95 -16.43 34.93
N ARG A 185 11.55 -16.52 33.64
CA ARG A 185 12.02 -15.72 32.52
C ARG A 185 13.51 -15.92 32.19
N ARG A 186 14.03 -17.13 32.47
CA ARG A 186 15.37 -17.53 32.08
C ARG A 186 15.35 -18.18 30.71
N ILE A 187 16.36 -17.92 29.91
CA ILE A 187 16.50 -18.48 28.57
C ILE A 187 16.78 -19.97 28.67
N LEU A 188 15.83 -20.80 28.26
CA LEU A 188 15.98 -22.23 28.09
C LEU A 188 16.68 -22.58 26.79
N PHE A 189 16.31 -21.85 25.73
CA PHE A 189 16.81 -22.07 24.38
C PHE A 189 16.75 -20.76 23.59
N ALA A 190 17.73 -20.54 22.73
CA ALA A 190 17.72 -19.51 21.68
C ALA A 190 18.10 -20.16 20.35
N SER A 191 17.34 -19.90 19.30
CA SER A 191 17.63 -20.40 17.95
C SER A 191 18.90 -19.73 17.39
N PRO A 192 19.58 -20.34 16.40
CA PRO A 192 20.75 -19.72 15.76
C PRO A 192 20.49 -18.31 15.23
N ASN A 193 19.31 -18.08 14.64
CA ASN A 193 18.92 -16.77 14.13
C ASN A 193 18.71 -15.76 15.27
N ALA A 194 18.08 -16.17 16.39
CA ALA A 194 17.97 -15.33 17.58
C ALA A 194 19.36 -14.96 18.15
N VAL A 195 20.27 -15.92 18.24
CA VAL A 195 21.67 -15.67 18.68
C VAL A 195 22.37 -14.70 17.74
N SER A 196 22.20 -14.85 16.43
CA SER A 196 22.78 -13.94 15.44
C SER A 196 22.21 -12.51 15.59
N THR A 197 20.91 -12.38 15.86
CA THR A 197 20.27 -11.10 16.12
C THR A 197 20.78 -10.47 17.42
N LEU A 198 20.90 -11.25 18.50
CA LEU A 198 21.51 -10.79 19.76
C LEU A 198 22.94 -10.29 19.57
N HIS A 199 23.74 -10.99 18.75
CA HIS A 199 25.09 -10.54 18.43
C HIS A 199 25.12 -9.19 17.71
N ARG A 200 24.19 -8.94 16.78
CA ARG A 200 24.05 -7.63 16.12
C ARG A 200 23.65 -6.52 17.09
N MET A 201 22.92 -6.87 18.14
CA MET A 201 22.62 -5.96 19.26
C MET A 201 23.81 -5.74 20.20
N GLY A 202 24.97 -6.32 19.92
CA GLY A 202 26.16 -6.22 20.78
C GLY A 202 26.15 -7.18 21.98
N ILE A 203 25.22 -8.12 22.04
CA ILE A 203 25.08 -9.10 23.11
C ILE A 203 25.84 -10.36 22.71
N HIS A 204 27.08 -10.52 23.23
CA HIS A 204 27.93 -11.66 22.91
C HIS A 204 28.04 -12.69 24.05
N ALA A 205 27.31 -12.50 25.15
CA ALA A 205 27.34 -13.39 26.30
C ALA A 205 26.64 -14.74 26.02
N TYR A 206 27.03 -15.79 26.71
CA TYR A 206 26.32 -17.06 26.70
C TYR A 206 24.97 -16.87 27.37
N THR A 207 23.90 -17.07 26.58
CA THR A 207 22.51 -16.66 26.95
C THR A 207 21.74 -17.73 27.73
N LYS A 208 22.10 -19.02 27.61
CA LYS A 208 21.33 -20.10 28.28
C LYS A 208 21.38 -20.01 29.80
N GLY A 209 20.26 -20.03 30.47
CA GLY A 209 20.10 -19.90 31.92
C GLY A 209 20.10 -18.46 32.44
N MET A 210 20.46 -17.47 31.63
CA MET A 210 20.40 -16.05 31.97
C MET A 210 19.01 -15.50 31.81
N ARG A 211 18.66 -14.42 32.52
CA ARG A 211 17.44 -13.64 32.23
C ARG A 211 17.71 -12.71 31.07
N LEU A 212 16.64 -12.35 30.33
CA LEU A 212 16.76 -11.40 29.21
C LEU A 212 17.37 -10.06 29.63
N ALA A 213 17.00 -9.54 30.82
CA ALA A 213 17.62 -8.32 31.37
C ALA A 213 19.13 -8.44 31.61
N GLU A 214 19.62 -9.63 31.98
CA GLU A 214 21.05 -9.88 32.23
C GLU A 214 21.87 -9.85 30.92
N VAL A 215 21.23 -10.05 29.79
CA VAL A 215 21.84 -9.95 28.45
C VAL A 215 21.60 -8.60 27.77
N GLY A 216 20.99 -7.64 28.46
CA GLY A 216 20.82 -6.26 27.97
C GLY A 216 19.49 -6.03 27.22
N PHE A 217 18.56 -6.99 27.27
CA PHE A 217 17.21 -6.78 26.79
C PHE A 217 16.35 -6.04 27.81
N ASP A 218 15.60 -5.04 27.38
CA ASP A 218 14.51 -4.51 28.19
C ASP A 218 13.46 -5.61 28.40
N GLN A 219 13.06 -5.82 29.64
CA GLN A 219 12.10 -6.88 29.99
C GLN A 219 10.66 -6.37 30.06
N GLU A 220 10.37 -5.12 29.75
CA GLU A 220 9.06 -4.54 30.00
C GLU A 220 7.96 -5.25 29.20
N ALA A 221 8.20 -5.55 27.92
CA ALA A 221 7.26 -6.31 27.09
C ALA A 221 7.08 -7.74 27.60
N VAL A 222 8.17 -8.42 27.99
CA VAL A 222 8.10 -9.79 28.54
C VAL A 222 7.34 -9.79 29.86
N ASP A 223 7.60 -8.85 30.75
CA ASP A 223 6.93 -8.73 32.02
C ASP A 223 5.45 -8.37 31.86
N THR A 224 5.13 -7.57 30.86
CA THR A 224 3.77 -7.20 30.52
C THR A 224 3.01 -8.39 29.94
N ALA A 225 3.60 -9.13 28.99
CA ALA A 225 2.99 -10.34 28.43
C ALA A 225 2.72 -11.40 29.50
N VAL A 226 3.68 -11.63 30.39
CA VAL A 226 3.59 -12.57 31.48
C VAL A 226 2.51 -12.17 32.50
N ARG A 227 2.46 -10.91 32.88
CA ARG A 227 1.44 -10.39 33.83
C ARG A 227 0.05 -10.40 33.24
N ALA A 228 -0.09 -9.93 31.99
CA ALA A 228 -1.37 -9.87 31.30
C ALA A 228 -1.84 -11.23 30.81
N ARG A 229 -0.93 -12.22 30.69
CA ARG A 229 -1.16 -13.51 30.02
C ARG A 229 -1.68 -13.35 28.58
N LEU A 230 -1.16 -12.34 27.90
CA LEU A 230 -1.50 -11.99 26.53
C LEU A 230 -0.22 -11.72 25.75
N PRO A 231 -0.21 -11.95 24.44
CA PRO A 231 0.91 -11.55 23.60
C PRO A 231 1.15 -10.06 23.65
N VAL A 232 2.42 -9.67 23.57
CA VAL A 232 2.86 -8.27 23.51
C VAL A 232 3.86 -8.15 22.38
N ASP A 233 3.60 -7.18 21.50
CA ASP A 233 4.52 -6.77 20.44
C ASP A 233 5.26 -5.51 20.88
N GLU A 234 6.56 -5.46 20.64
CA GLU A 234 7.42 -4.33 20.95
C GLU A 234 8.41 -4.08 19.82
N GLU A 235 8.68 -2.82 19.54
CA GLU A 235 9.75 -2.40 18.65
C GLU A 235 10.88 -1.78 19.49
N MET A 236 12.11 -2.25 19.28
CA MET A 236 13.28 -1.79 19.99
C MET A 236 14.31 -1.22 19.02
N GLU A 237 14.91 -0.10 19.39
CA GLU A 237 16.05 0.49 18.70
C GLU A 237 17.29 0.40 19.60
N GLN A 238 18.37 -0.15 19.08
CA GLN A 238 19.66 -0.20 19.79
C GLN A 238 20.79 0.21 18.85
N GLY A 239 21.31 1.42 19.04
CA GLY A 239 22.27 2.02 18.12
C GLY A 239 21.63 2.25 16.75
N ASP A 240 22.25 1.70 15.69
CA ASP A 240 21.75 1.79 14.32
C ASP A 240 20.85 0.60 13.91
N THR A 241 20.51 -0.27 14.86
CA THR A 241 19.71 -1.47 14.59
C THR A 241 18.32 -1.36 15.17
N SER A 242 17.33 -1.84 14.40
CA SER A 242 15.91 -1.87 14.78
C SER A 242 15.41 -3.31 14.79
N PHE A 243 14.71 -3.69 15.85
CA PHE A 243 14.20 -5.04 16.06
C PHE A 243 12.72 -5.00 16.41
N THR A 244 11.98 -6.00 15.95
CA THR A 244 10.62 -6.27 16.44
C THR A 244 10.64 -7.55 17.26
N LEU A 245 9.94 -7.51 18.40
CA LEU A 245 9.78 -8.64 19.31
C LEU A 245 8.29 -8.92 19.45
N ARG A 246 7.96 -10.21 19.53
CA ARG A 246 6.65 -10.68 19.95
C ARG A 246 6.81 -11.68 21.07
N THR A 247 6.34 -11.32 22.26
CA THR A 247 6.35 -12.20 23.43
C THR A 247 5.02 -12.88 23.58
N ILE A 248 4.99 -14.22 23.56
CA ILE A 248 3.80 -15.06 23.68
C ILE A 248 3.91 -15.87 24.96
N PRO A 249 3.03 -15.67 25.96
CA PRO A 249 3.04 -16.46 27.19
C PRO A 249 2.58 -17.89 26.91
N LEU A 250 3.25 -18.86 27.54
CA LEU A 250 2.89 -20.28 27.50
C LEU A 250 2.14 -20.62 28.79
N LEU A 251 0.92 -21.16 28.63
CA LEU A 251 0.02 -21.51 29.73
C LEU A 251 -0.21 -23.02 29.77
N GLU A 252 -0.43 -23.57 30.97
CA GLU A 252 -0.85 -24.94 31.21
C GLU A 252 -1.81 -24.93 32.39
N ALA A 253 -3.01 -25.42 32.22
CA ALA A 253 -4.09 -25.34 33.20
C ALA A 253 -4.27 -23.90 33.77
N GLY A 254 -4.17 -22.89 32.90
CA GLY A 254 -4.27 -21.48 33.27
C GLY A 254 -3.08 -20.91 34.05
N LYS A 255 -2.02 -21.68 34.29
CA LYS A 255 -0.78 -21.20 34.95
C LYS A 255 0.28 -20.90 33.91
N LEU A 256 1.06 -19.85 34.17
CA LEU A 256 2.22 -19.55 33.36
C LEU A 256 3.32 -20.61 33.57
N VAL A 257 3.79 -21.21 32.49
CA VAL A 257 4.88 -22.20 32.49
C VAL A 257 6.11 -21.70 31.71
N GLY A 258 6.00 -20.57 31.03
CA GLY A 258 7.09 -19.97 30.28
C GLY A 258 6.58 -18.93 29.28
N ALA A 259 7.46 -18.54 28.36
CA ALA A 259 7.11 -17.68 27.24
C ALA A 259 7.95 -18.01 26.00
N VAL A 260 7.45 -17.67 24.85
CA VAL A 260 8.20 -17.64 23.60
C VAL A 260 8.37 -16.20 23.16
N VAL A 261 9.60 -15.81 22.85
CA VAL A 261 9.92 -14.52 22.26
C VAL A 261 10.34 -14.78 20.80
N LEU A 262 9.58 -14.27 19.86
CA LEU A 262 9.94 -14.19 18.47
C LEU A 262 10.68 -12.87 18.25
N LEU A 263 11.75 -12.89 17.48
CA LEU A 263 12.65 -11.75 17.31
C LEU A 263 13.02 -11.60 15.83
N ARG A 264 12.78 -10.41 15.27
CA ARG A 264 13.11 -10.09 13.88
C ARG A 264 13.95 -8.81 13.81
N ASP A 265 15.02 -8.86 13.04
CA ASP A 265 15.78 -7.67 12.65
C ASP A 265 15.07 -6.99 11.49
N VAL A 266 14.66 -5.75 11.68
CA VAL A 266 13.98 -4.90 10.70
C VAL A 266 14.83 -3.69 10.30
N THR A 267 16.12 -3.70 10.60
CA THR A 267 17.06 -2.58 10.38
C THR A 267 17.05 -2.14 8.91
N ASP A 268 17.22 -3.09 7.99
CA ASP A 268 17.24 -2.78 6.54
C ASP A 268 15.90 -2.23 6.06
N LEU A 269 14.78 -2.77 6.57
CA LEU A 269 13.44 -2.32 6.24
C LEU A 269 13.23 -0.87 6.72
N ARG A 270 13.48 -0.61 7.99
CA ARG A 270 13.38 0.73 8.59
C ARG A 270 14.33 1.76 7.95
N SER A 271 15.53 1.32 7.59
CA SER A 271 16.49 2.16 6.88
C SER A 271 15.96 2.58 5.50
N ARG A 272 15.35 1.66 4.75
CA ARG A 272 14.71 1.95 3.46
C ARG A 272 13.53 2.89 3.61
N ASP A 273 12.67 2.66 4.59
CA ASP A 273 11.51 3.52 4.88
C ASP A 273 11.96 4.95 5.22
N ARG A 274 12.97 5.09 6.11
CA ARG A 274 13.56 6.39 6.45
C ARG A 274 14.17 7.08 5.23
N MET A 275 14.84 6.32 4.35
CA MET A 275 15.40 6.85 3.11
C MET A 275 14.32 7.34 2.16
N LEU A 276 13.22 6.60 2.00
CA LEU A 276 12.08 7.01 1.18
C LEU A 276 11.45 8.29 1.73
N LEU A 277 11.14 8.34 3.02
CA LEU A 277 10.61 9.54 3.68
C LEU A 277 11.56 10.76 3.56
N SER A 278 12.87 10.54 3.67
CA SER A 278 13.88 11.60 3.48
C SER A 278 13.93 12.08 2.05
N LYS A 279 13.81 11.20 1.05
CA LYS A 279 13.73 11.58 -0.37
C LYS A 279 12.50 12.42 -0.65
N ASP A 280 11.33 12.00 -0.15
CA ASP A 280 10.08 12.74 -0.33
C ASP A 280 10.14 14.14 0.31
N ALA A 281 10.74 14.24 1.50
CA ALA A 281 10.98 15.53 2.15
C ALA A 281 11.91 16.43 1.32
N THR A 282 12.96 15.85 0.74
CA THR A 282 13.93 16.57 -0.10
C THR A 282 13.27 17.05 -1.40
N ILE A 283 12.47 16.20 -2.05
CA ILE A 283 11.74 16.56 -3.26
C ILE A 283 10.78 17.72 -2.98
N ARG A 284 10.00 17.67 -1.91
CA ARG A 284 9.13 18.77 -1.48
C ARG A 284 9.91 20.06 -1.23
N GLU A 285 11.06 19.99 -0.55
CA GLU A 285 11.90 21.17 -0.32
C GLU A 285 12.42 21.75 -1.65
N ILE A 286 12.81 20.93 -2.62
CA ILE A 286 13.23 21.38 -3.95
C ILE A 286 12.09 22.14 -4.64
N HIS A 287 10.88 21.58 -4.67
CA HIS A 287 9.71 22.26 -5.27
C HIS A 287 9.42 23.59 -4.58
N HIS A 288 9.45 23.66 -3.25
CA HIS A 288 9.30 24.91 -2.52
C HIS A 288 10.39 25.95 -2.84
N ARG A 289 11.65 25.52 -2.98
CA ARG A 289 12.76 26.40 -3.36
C ARG A 289 12.62 26.89 -4.79
N VAL A 290 12.22 26.02 -5.73
CA VAL A 290 11.96 26.41 -7.12
C VAL A 290 10.86 27.46 -7.17
N LYS A 291 9.73 27.25 -6.48
CA LYS A 291 8.65 28.25 -6.37
C LYS A 291 9.15 29.60 -5.86
N ASN A 292 9.91 29.59 -4.76
CA ASN A 292 10.43 30.84 -4.16
C ASN A 292 11.40 31.58 -5.13
N ASN A 293 12.23 30.84 -5.84
CA ASN A 293 13.13 31.42 -6.86
C ASN A 293 12.33 32.01 -8.00
N LEU A 294 11.31 31.31 -8.52
CA LEU A 294 10.43 31.80 -9.57
C LEU A 294 9.69 33.11 -9.17
N GLN A 295 9.17 33.14 -7.92
CA GLN A 295 8.54 34.35 -7.37
C GLN A 295 9.52 35.54 -7.29
N THR A 296 10.76 35.27 -6.88
CA THR A 296 11.81 36.29 -6.82
C THR A 296 12.16 36.83 -8.23
N ILE A 297 12.30 35.93 -9.20
CA ILE A 297 12.57 36.31 -10.62
C ILE A 297 11.40 37.15 -11.17
N ALA A 298 10.15 36.73 -10.93
CA ALA A 298 8.97 37.49 -11.35
C ALA A 298 8.94 38.90 -10.72
N ALA A 299 9.30 39.02 -9.44
CA ALA A 299 9.40 40.34 -8.79
C ALA A 299 10.49 41.23 -9.38
N LEU A 300 11.66 40.67 -9.69
CA LEU A 300 12.76 41.40 -10.34
C LEU A 300 12.37 41.86 -11.75
N LEU A 301 11.73 40.98 -12.54
CA LEU A 301 11.25 41.35 -13.88
C LEU A 301 10.22 42.48 -13.81
N ARG A 302 9.30 42.45 -12.82
CA ARG A 302 8.33 43.53 -12.60
C ARG A 302 9.00 44.87 -12.29
N LEU A 303 10.07 44.87 -11.50
CA LEU A 303 10.86 46.10 -11.23
C LEU A 303 11.58 46.60 -12.47
N GLN A 304 12.03 45.70 -13.34
CA GLN A 304 12.68 46.08 -14.61
C GLN A 304 11.69 46.63 -15.63
N ALA A 305 10.50 46.00 -15.77
CA ALA A 305 9.45 46.47 -16.67
C ALA A 305 9.09 47.96 -16.42
N ARG A 306 8.99 48.35 -15.16
CA ARG A 306 8.69 49.74 -14.77
C ARG A 306 9.75 50.78 -15.20
N ARG A 307 10.95 50.35 -15.58
CA ARG A 307 12.07 51.21 -16.01
C ARG A 307 12.19 51.33 -17.54
N LEU A 308 11.47 50.47 -18.25
CA LEU A 308 11.50 50.45 -19.71
C LEU A 308 10.56 51.53 -20.25
N GLN A 309 10.99 52.19 -21.33
CA GLN A 309 10.20 53.20 -22.02
C GLN A 309 9.49 52.67 -23.28
N SER A 310 9.87 51.49 -23.76
CA SER A 310 9.26 50.85 -24.91
C SER A 310 8.11 49.96 -24.44
N SER A 311 6.92 50.19 -24.99
CA SER A 311 5.74 49.35 -24.74
C SER A 311 5.98 47.89 -25.16
N GLU A 312 6.63 47.69 -26.31
CA GLU A 312 6.96 46.33 -26.81
C GLU A 312 7.87 45.54 -25.84
N ALA A 313 8.85 46.24 -25.22
CA ALA A 313 9.72 45.63 -24.23
C ALA A 313 8.99 45.36 -22.90
N GLN A 314 8.02 46.21 -22.51
CA GLN A 314 7.17 45.98 -21.34
C GLN A 314 6.27 44.77 -21.56
N ASP A 315 5.64 44.67 -22.73
CA ASP A 315 4.75 43.53 -23.09
C ASP A 315 5.51 42.20 -23.06
N ALA A 316 6.74 42.14 -23.58
CA ALA A 316 7.61 40.98 -23.57
C ALA A 316 7.99 40.52 -22.14
N ILE A 317 8.24 41.48 -21.22
CA ILE A 317 8.52 41.13 -19.82
C ILE A 317 7.25 40.68 -19.10
N ASP A 318 6.12 41.29 -19.35
CA ASP A 318 4.85 40.89 -18.74
C ASP A 318 4.44 39.49 -19.20
N GLU A 319 4.67 39.14 -20.44
CA GLU A 319 4.52 37.80 -20.97
C GLU A 319 5.44 36.79 -20.24
N SER A 320 6.73 37.16 -20.07
CA SER A 320 7.67 36.31 -19.31
C SER A 320 7.25 36.10 -17.85
N GLN A 321 6.69 37.11 -17.19
CA GLN A 321 6.17 37.02 -15.85
C GLN A 321 4.96 36.05 -15.76
N ARG A 322 4.05 36.12 -16.75
CA ARG A 322 2.89 35.21 -16.81
C ARG A 322 3.36 33.76 -16.88
N ARG A 323 4.34 33.42 -17.71
CA ARG A 323 4.93 32.08 -17.83
C ARG A 323 5.55 31.59 -16.52
N ILE A 324 6.32 32.46 -15.87
CA ILE A 324 6.95 32.14 -14.58
C ILE A 324 5.87 31.81 -13.52
N ARG A 325 4.73 32.52 -13.52
CA ARG A 325 3.62 32.22 -12.62
C ARG A 325 2.99 30.86 -12.90
N SER A 326 2.78 30.51 -14.18
CA SER A 326 2.23 29.21 -14.56
C SER A 326 3.10 28.06 -14.06
N ILE A 327 4.43 28.16 -14.25
CA ILE A 327 5.40 27.18 -13.75
C ILE A 327 5.35 27.11 -12.22
N ALA A 328 5.24 28.25 -11.53
CA ALA A 328 5.18 28.29 -10.06
C ALA A 328 3.92 27.60 -9.50
N ILE A 329 2.77 27.69 -10.20
CA ILE A 329 1.52 27.00 -9.82
C ILE A 329 1.73 25.48 -9.88
N VAL A 330 2.33 24.96 -10.96
CA VAL A 330 2.60 23.52 -11.09
C VAL A 330 3.52 23.03 -9.97
N HIS A 331 4.62 23.75 -9.73
CA HIS A 331 5.55 23.39 -8.65
C HIS A 331 4.92 23.46 -7.26
N GLU A 332 3.94 24.34 -7.05
CA GLU A 332 3.18 24.41 -5.81
C GLU A 332 2.28 23.18 -5.64
N THR A 333 1.63 22.74 -6.70
CA THR A 333 0.75 21.57 -6.69
C THR A 333 1.58 20.30 -6.49
N LEU A 334 2.66 20.12 -7.23
CA LEU A 334 3.61 18.99 -7.05
C LEU A 334 4.24 18.93 -5.65
N SER A 335 4.34 20.05 -4.94
CA SER A 335 4.89 20.06 -3.58
C SER A 335 3.93 19.54 -2.51
N ARG A 336 2.63 19.44 -2.81
CA ARG A 336 1.59 18.99 -1.84
C ARG A 336 1.45 17.49 -1.82
N ASP A 337 1.63 16.84 -2.97
CA ASP A 337 1.50 15.39 -3.10
C ASP A 337 2.87 14.71 -3.02
N ALA A 338 2.92 13.56 -2.33
CA ALA A 338 4.12 12.74 -2.21
C ALA A 338 4.31 11.94 -3.52
N GLY A 339 4.86 12.58 -4.56
CA GLY A 339 5.15 11.90 -5.84
C GLY A 339 5.35 12.87 -6.99
N ASP A 340 5.93 12.36 -8.10
CA ASP A 340 6.11 13.09 -9.37
C ASP A 340 4.80 13.21 -10.19
N VAL A 341 3.66 12.89 -9.62
CA VAL A 341 2.35 12.83 -10.27
C VAL A 341 1.42 13.84 -9.62
N VAL A 342 0.66 14.56 -10.43
CA VAL A 342 -0.30 15.58 -9.99
C VAL A 342 -1.65 15.39 -10.67
N ALA A 343 -2.74 15.52 -9.92
CA ALA A 343 -4.07 15.62 -10.48
C ALA A 343 -4.16 16.92 -11.30
N PHE A 344 -4.25 16.83 -12.63
CA PHE A 344 -4.12 18.01 -13.50
C PHE A 344 -5.22 19.05 -13.28
N ASP A 345 -6.37 18.62 -12.79
CA ASP A 345 -7.45 19.51 -12.34
C ASP A 345 -7.01 20.52 -11.26
N GLU A 346 -6.09 20.13 -10.38
CA GLU A 346 -5.51 21.01 -9.36
C GLU A 346 -4.53 22.04 -9.94
N VAL A 347 -4.07 21.84 -11.18
CA VAL A 347 -3.21 22.76 -11.91
C VAL A 347 -4.04 23.68 -12.78
N ILE A 348 -4.95 23.13 -13.60
CA ILE A 348 -5.69 23.90 -14.61
C ILE A 348 -6.67 24.89 -13.98
N ARG A 349 -7.37 24.54 -12.90
CA ARG A 349 -8.34 25.43 -12.27
C ARG A 349 -7.74 26.69 -11.65
N PRO A 350 -6.63 26.62 -10.88
CA PRO A 350 -5.90 27.81 -10.44
C PRO A 350 -5.34 28.63 -11.60
N LEU A 351 -4.84 27.97 -12.66
CA LEU A 351 -4.30 28.65 -13.84
C LEU A 351 -5.38 29.50 -14.55
N VAL A 352 -6.54 28.92 -14.78
CA VAL A 352 -7.71 29.61 -15.36
C VAL A 352 -8.11 30.82 -14.52
N ARG A 353 -8.16 30.69 -13.19
CA ARG A 353 -8.48 31.82 -12.29
C ARG A 353 -7.48 32.97 -12.44
N VAL A 354 -6.18 32.67 -12.53
CA VAL A 354 -5.14 33.70 -12.70
C VAL A 354 -5.30 34.44 -14.03
N VAL A 355 -5.66 33.72 -15.12
CA VAL A 355 -5.93 34.36 -16.41
C VAL A 355 -7.20 35.23 -16.33
N GLU A 356 -8.28 34.70 -15.73
CA GLU A 356 -9.55 35.41 -15.58
C GLU A 356 -9.42 36.69 -14.74
N GLU A 357 -8.70 36.64 -13.61
CA GLU A 357 -8.42 37.82 -12.77
C GLU A 357 -7.62 38.90 -13.47
N THR A 358 -6.72 38.51 -14.40
CA THR A 358 -5.86 39.45 -15.16
C THR A 358 -6.65 40.21 -16.22
N VAL A 359 -7.75 39.64 -16.71
CA VAL A 359 -8.55 40.13 -17.83
C VAL A 359 -9.80 40.91 -17.40
N SER A 360 -10.33 40.60 -16.22
CA SER A 360 -11.59 41.18 -15.74
C SER A 360 -11.41 42.68 -15.46
N THR A 361 -11.90 43.50 -16.41
CA THR A 361 -12.08 44.94 -16.24
C THR A 361 -13.57 45.28 -16.38
N PRO A 362 -14.03 46.47 -15.96
CA PRO A 362 -15.44 46.84 -16.11
C PRO A 362 -15.98 46.74 -17.53
N ASP A 363 -15.08 46.91 -18.52
CA ASP A 363 -15.41 46.95 -19.94
C ASP A 363 -15.17 45.65 -20.71
N VAL A 364 -14.53 44.64 -20.07
CA VAL A 364 -14.22 43.35 -20.69
C VAL A 364 -14.59 42.23 -19.74
N ARG A 365 -15.51 41.34 -20.17
CA ARG A 365 -15.95 40.17 -19.38
C ARG A 365 -15.81 38.89 -20.22
N ILE A 366 -14.73 38.13 -19.95
CA ILE A 366 -14.48 36.85 -20.60
C ILE A 366 -14.71 35.76 -19.55
N GLU A 367 -15.58 34.83 -19.85
CA GLU A 367 -15.91 33.68 -19.00
C GLU A 367 -15.08 32.48 -19.45
N PHE A 368 -14.45 31.80 -18.47
CA PHE A 368 -13.68 30.60 -18.72
C PHE A 368 -14.43 29.37 -18.19
N GLU A 369 -14.53 28.34 -19.03
CA GLU A 369 -15.13 27.05 -18.69
C GLU A 369 -14.12 25.92 -18.88
N VAL A 370 -13.99 25.04 -17.88
CA VAL A 370 -13.17 23.82 -17.98
C VAL A 370 -14.10 22.62 -17.93
N GLU A 371 -14.09 21.81 -18.99
CA GLU A 371 -14.91 20.63 -19.16
C GLU A 371 -14.01 19.37 -19.27
N GLY A 372 -14.40 18.27 -18.63
CA GLY A 372 -13.67 17.01 -18.66
C GLY A 372 -12.57 16.93 -17.60
N ASP A 373 -11.72 15.92 -17.72
CA ASP A 373 -10.63 15.61 -16.79
C ASP A 373 -9.46 14.98 -17.56
N ALA A 374 -8.24 15.42 -17.25
CA ALA A 374 -7.01 14.83 -17.77
C ALA A 374 -6.49 13.69 -16.89
N GLY A 375 -7.04 13.55 -15.67
CA GLY A 375 -6.56 12.63 -14.66
C GLY A 375 -5.18 13.01 -14.11
N ASP A 376 -4.51 12.02 -13.57
CA ASP A 376 -3.19 12.17 -13.00
C ASP A 376 -2.11 12.24 -14.10
N LEU A 377 -1.28 13.28 -14.07
CA LEU A 377 -0.18 13.50 -14.99
C LEU A 377 1.16 13.58 -14.24
N ARG A 378 2.22 13.09 -14.86
CA ARG A 378 3.57 13.28 -14.34
C ARG A 378 4.00 14.74 -14.47
N GLY A 379 4.82 15.22 -13.55
CA GLY A 379 5.31 16.60 -13.54
C GLY A 379 6.02 17.01 -14.84
N GLU A 380 6.70 16.07 -15.50
CA GLU A 380 7.33 16.24 -16.82
C GLU A 380 6.33 16.57 -17.94
N VAL A 381 5.07 16.12 -17.81
CA VAL A 381 3.97 16.42 -18.74
C VAL A 381 3.16 17.62 -18.25
N ALA A 382 2.84 17.66 -16.95
CA ALA A 382 1.98 18.69 -16.37
C ALA A 382 2.58 20.12 -16.49
N THR A 383 3.92 20.25 -16.31
CA THR A 383 4.60 21.54 -16.35
C THR A 383 4.56 22.18 -17.76
N PRO A 384 5.06 21.53 -18.83
CA PRO A 384 4.99 22.12 -20.16
C PRO A 384 3.56 22.29 -20.65
N LEU A 385 2.66 21.38 -20.29
CA LEU A 385 1.24 21.47 -20.64
C LEU A 385 0.55 22.69 -20.01
N ALA A 386 0.83 23.00 -18.76
CA ALA A 386 0.31 24.18 -18.08
C ALA A 386 0.79 25.48 -18.75
N VAL A 387 2.05 25.53 -19.22
CA VAL A 387 2.57 26.66 -19.98
C VAL A 387 1.87 26.81 -21.33
N VAL A 388 1.69 25.69 -22.05
CA VAL A 388 0.97 25.68 -23.35
C VAL A 388 -0.46 26.18 -23.19
N LEU A 389 -1.20 25.67 -22.19
CA LEU A 389 -2.57 26.11 -21.95
C LEU A 389 -2.66 27.57 -21.53
N ASN A 390 -1.73 28.04 -20.71
CA ASN A 390 -1.65 29.46 -20.36
C ASN A 390 -1.47 30.35 -21.58
N GLU A 391 -0.54 29.99 -22.49
CA GLU A 391 -0.28 30.76 -23.71
C GLU A 391 -1.52 30.76 -24.63
N LEU A 392 -2.20 29.63 -24.80
CA LEU A 392 -3.38 29.53 -25.63
C LEU A 392 -4.56 30.33 -25.06
N MET A 393 -4.81 30.24 -23.74
CA MET A 393 -5.86 31.01 -23.08
C MET A 393 -5.54 32.53 -23.17
N GLN A 394 -4.29 32.92 -23.01
CA GLN A 394 -3.88 34.30 -23.12
C GLN A 394 -4.01 34.82 -24.57
N ASN A 395 -3.66 34.02 -25.58
CA ASN A 395 -3.87 34.33 -26.98
C ASN A 395 -5.35 34.56 -27.30
N ALA A 396 -6.23 33.75 -26.74
CA ALA A 396 -7.69 33.95 -26.89
C ALA A 396 -8.11 35.31 -26.31
N VAL A 397 -7.59 35.69 -25.14
CA VAL A 397 -7.90 36.97 -24.50
C VAL A 397 -7.37 38.17 -25.30
N ASP A 398 -6.13 38.09 -25.79
CA ASP A 398 -5.46 39.22 -26.40
C ASP A 398 -5.88 39.43 -27.89
N HIS A 399 -6.31 38.34 -28.57
CA HIS A 399 -6.54 38.36 -30.01
C HIS A 399 -8.00 38.09 -30.44
N ALA A 400 -8.75 37.30 -29.66
CA ALA A 400 -10.10 36.93 -30.08
C ALA A 400 -11.16 37.99 -29.75
N PHE A 401 -10.88 38.89 -28.79
CA PHE A 401 -11.86 39.86 -28.30
C PHE A 401 -11.33 41.31 -28.45
N PRO A 402 -11.58 41.99 -29.58
CA PRO A 402 -11.11 43.36 -29.82
C PRO A 402 -11.73 44.33 -28.81
N ARG A 403 -10.90 45.31 -28.37
CA ARG A 403 -11.23 46.28 -27.30
C ARG A 403 -11.71 47.64 -27.82
N ASP A 404 -11.94 47.77 -29.14
CA ASP A 404 -12.15 49.06 -29.79
C ASP A 404 -13.62 49.52 -29.93
N GLY A 405 -14.54 48.96 -29.10
CA GLY A 405 -15.96 49.21 -29.20
C GLY A 405 -16.57 50.00 -28.01
N GLU A 406 -17.66 50.77 -28.27
CA GLU A 406 -18.47 51.46 -27.23
C GLU A 406 -19.29 50.50 -26.33
N VAL A 407 -19.29 49.19 -26.63
CA VAL A 407 -20.08 48.16 -25.90
C VAL A 407 -19.12 47.26 -25.15
N PRO A 408 -19.40 46.88 -23.87
CA PRO A 408 -18.58 45.92 -23.13
C PRO A 408 -18.36 44.63 -23.90
N THR A 409 -17.11 44.22 -24.07
CA THR A 409 -16.77 43.00 -24.79
C THR A 409 -17.10 41.81 -23.88
N LYS A 410 -17.97 40.90 -24.37
CA LYS A 410 -18.27 39.66 -23.72
C LYS A 410 -17.76 38.51 -24.58
N GLY A 411 -17.10 37.57 -23.95
CA GLY A 411 -16.57 36.41 -24.64
C GLY A 411 -16.53 35.18 -23.74
N ARG A 412 -16.32 34.03 -24.33
CA ARG A 412 -16.16 32.76 -23.64
C ARG A 412 -14.98 31.99 -24.20
N VAL A 413 -14.16 31.47 -23.30
CA VAL A 413 -13.07 30.55 -23.61
C VAL A 413 -13.35 29.21 -22.90
N ARG A 414 -13.37 28.12 -23.65
CA ARG A 414 -13.66 26.79 -23.14
C ARG A 414 -12.45 25.89 -23.34
N VAL A 415 -12.00 25.26 -22.25
CA VAL A 415 -10.94 24.25 -22.25
C VAL A 415 -11.60 22.89 -22.03
N ARG A 416 -11.53 21.99 -23.01
CA ARG A 416 -12.04 20.62 -22.93
C ARG A 416 -10.90 19.64 -22.83
N LEU A 417 -10.95 18.76 -21.85
CA LEU A 417 -9.94 17.75 -21.56
C LEU A 417 -10.57 16.37 -21.75
N ALA A 418 -9.95 15.50 -22.54
CA ALA A 418 -10.40 14.13 -22.75
C ALA A 418 -9.20 13.19 -22.82
N ARG A 419 -9.22 12.13 -22.01
CA ARG A 419 -8.20 11.09 -22.03
C ARG A 419 -8.76 9.85 -22.70
N LEU A 420 -8.15 9.42 -23.82
CA LEU A 420 -8.58 8.26 -24.61
C LEU A 420 -7.34 7.46 -25.05
N ASP A 421 -7.36 6.15 -24.81
CA ASP A 421 -6.38 5.19 -25.34
C ASP A 421 -4.89 5.56 -25.17
N GLY A 422 -4.53 6.16 -24.03
CA GLY A 422 -3.15 6.56 -23.77
C GLY A 422 -2.74 7.89 -24.39
N GLU A 423 -3.70 8.67 -24.88
CA GLU A 423 -3.51 10.02 -25.40
C GLU A 423 -4.41 11.00 -24.63
N LEU A 424 -3.90 12.19 -24.37
CA LEU A 424 -4.66 13.32 -23.85
C LEU A 424 -4.98 14.27 -24.98
N SER A 425 -6.27 14.43 -25.26
CA SER A 425 -6.81 15.39 -26.22
C SER A 425 -7.31 16.61 -25.50
N ILE A 426 -6.90 17.80 -25.95
CA ILE A 426 -7.32 19.06 -25.35
C ILE A 426 -7.77 20.02 -26.44
N ASP A 427 -8.95 20.62 -26.23
CA ASP A 427 -9.45 21.71 -27.07
C ASP A 427 -9.51 23.00 -26.27
N VAL A 428 -8.87 24.05 -26.74
CA VAL A 428 -9.06 25.42 -26.28
C VAL A 428 -9.85 26.16 -27.33
N VAL A 429 -11.08 26.56 -27.00
CA VAL A 429 -12.03 27.14 -27.96
C VAL A 429 -12.49 28.50 -27.46
N ASP A 430 -12.32 29.55 -28.26
CA ASP A 430 -12.92 30.86 -28.05
C ASP A 430 -14.14 31.09 -28.97
N ASP A 431 -15.01 32.01 -28.58
CA ASP A 431 -16.15 32.47 -29.38
C ASP A 431 -15.91 33.89 -29.98
N GLY A 432 -14.63 34.23 -30.21
CA GLY A 432 -14.21 35.54 -30.71
C GLY A 432 -14.25 35.70 -32.22
N ILE A 433 -13.40 36.62 -32.76
CA ILE A 433 -13.37 37.00 -34.18
C ILE A 433 -12.77 35.93 -35.11
N GLY A 434 -12.18 34.87 -34.55
CA GLY A 434 -11.53 33.80 -35.30
C GLY A 434 -10.16 34.17 -35.86
N LEU A 435 -9.56 33.21 -36.58
CA LEU A 435 -8.23 33.36 -37.17
C LEU A 435 -8.29 34.21 -38.47
N PRO A 436 -7.26 35.02 -38.78
CA PRO A 436 -7.13 35.70 -40.05
C PRO A 436 -7.16 34.73 -41.24
N ARG A 437 -7.71 35.16 -42.38
CA ARG A 437 -7.74 34.34 -43.60
C ARG A 437 -6.31 33.98 -44.04
N GLY A 438 -6.03 32.70 -44.23
CA GLY A 438 -4.71 32.23 -44.62
C GLY A 438 -3.69 32.15 -43.47
N PHE A 439 -4.17 32.16 -42.24
CA PHE A 439 -3.30 31.97 -41.07
C PHE A 439 -2.58 30.63 -41.17
N ASP A 440 -1.25 30.66 -41.06
CA ASP A 440 -0.40 29.46 -40.97
C ASP A 440 0.38 29.49 -39.67
N LEU A 441 0.30 28.44 -38.91
CA LEU A 441 0.95 28.28 -37.59
C LEU A 441 2.50 28.33 -37.75
N ASP A 442 3.03 27.73 -38.83
CA ASP A 442 4.47 27.61 -39.08
C ASP A 442 5.09 28.97 -39.53
N GLU A 443 4.27 29.86 -40.11
CA GLU A 443 4.70 31.24 -40.50
C GLU A 443 4.47 32.26 -39.39
N SER A 444 3.84 31.87 -38.29
CA SER A 444 3.53 32.75 -37.17
C SER A 444 4.80 33.22 -36.45
N LYS A 445 5.01 34.56 -36.39
CA LYS A 445 6.16 35.17 -35.72
C LYS A 445 5.91 35.52 -34.25
N GLY A 446 4.75 35.15 -33.70
CA GLY A 446 4.40 35.41 -32.31
C GLY A 446 5.22 34.54 -31.36
N LEU A 447 5.82 35.15 -30.33
CA LEU A 447 6.66 34.44 -29.36
C LEU A 447 5.86 33.34 -28.62
N GLY A 448 4.57 33.59 -28.26
CA GLY A 448 3.70 32.66 -27.57
C GLY A 448 3.48 31.37 -28.37
N LEU A 449 3.07 31.49 -29.65
CA LEU A 449 2.83 30.29 -30.49
C LEU A 449 4.11 29.52 -30.80
N SER A 450 5.26 30.21 -30.96
CA SER A 450 6.55 29.52 -31.13
C SER A 450 6.94 28.69 -29.92
N ILE A 451 6.60 29.13 -28.69
CA ILE A 451 6.83 28.35 -27.47
C ILE A 451 5.85 27.19 -27.38
N VAL A 452 4.58 27.40 -27.70
CA VAL A 452 3.59 26.33 -27.76
C VAL A 452 4.06 25.21 -28.69
N GLN A 453 4.51 25.56 -29.92
CA GLN A 453 5.06 24.58 -30.87
C GLN A 453 6.29 23.85 -30.29
N ALA A 454 7.26 24.60 -29.73
CA ALA A 454 8.47 24.01 -29.16
C ALA A 454 8.18 23.05 -28.02
N LEU A 455 7.27 23.40 -27.11
CA LEU A 455 6.86 22.51 -25.99
C LEU A 455 6.06 21.30 -26.46
N MET A 456 5.11 21.51 -27.38
CA MET A 456 4.30 20.42 -27.91
C MET A 456 5.13 19.39 -28.66
N THR A 457 6.04 19.83 -29.56
CA THR A 457 6.84 18.90 -30.36
C THR A 457 8.09 18.41 -29.66
N GLY A 458 8.73 19.22 -28.80
CA GLY A 458 10.00 18.90 -28.15
C GLY A 458 9.82 18.16 -26.83
N GLU A 459 9.01 18.67 -25.90
CA GLU A 459 8.89 18.11 -24.55
C GLU A 459 7.72 17.16 -24.41
N LEU A 460 6.56 17.50 -25.00
CA LEU A 460 5.35 16.69 -24.88
C LEU A 460 5.25 15.58 -25.95
N GLY A 461 6.06 15.64 -27.01
CA GLY A 461 6.02 14.69 -28.13
C GLY A 461 4.65 14.65 -28.83
N GLY A 462 3.87 15.72 -28.72
CA GLY A 462 2.51 15.85 -29.19
C GLY A 462 2.38 16.72 -30.45
N SER A 463 1.16 17.07 -30.79
CA SER A 463 0.82 17.94 -31.90
C SER A 463 -0.19 19.02 -31.51
N ILE A 464 -0.17 20.13 -32.26
CA ILE A 464 -1.16 21.20 -32.16
C ILE A 464 -1.71 21.53 -33.55
N GLU A 465 -3.01 21.74 -33.62
CA GLU A 465 -3.74 22.20 -34.81
C GLU A 465 -4.59 23.42 -34.44
N LEU A 466 -4.48 24.50 -35.25
CA LEU A 466 -5.33 25.70 -35.12
C LEU A 466 -6.32 25.76 -36.27
N GLY A 467 -7.56 26.05 -35.95
CA GLY A 467 -8.63 26.12 -36.93
C GLY A 467 -9.85 26.93 -36.44
N PRO A 468 -10.87 27.09 -37.29
CA PRO A 468 -12.10 27.74 -36.89
C PRO A 468 -12.83 26.90 -35.84
N ALA A 469 -13.49 27.54 -34.88
CA ALA A 469 -14.39 26.87 -33.97
C ALA A 469 -15.67 26.44 -34.70
N GLU A 470 -16.14 25.21 -34.49
CA GLU A 470 -17.38 24.72 -35.11
C GLU A 470 -18.66 25.37 -34.55
N VAL A 471 -18.54 26.36 -33.67
CA VAL A 471 -19.68 27.04 -33.01
C VAL A 471 -20.03 28.29 -33.79
N VAL A 472 -21.09 28.24 -34.54
CA VAL A 472 -21.71 29.44 -35.15
C VAL A 472 -22.24 30.30 -34.01
N THR A 473 -21.56 31.40 -33.71
CA THR A 473 -22.05 32.44 -32.81
C THR A 473 -23.16 33.27 -33.50
N ALA A 474 -24.10 33.79 -32.70
CA ALA A 474 -25.25 34.59 -33.24
C ALA A 474 -24.78 35.87 -34.03
N GLY A 475 -23.49 36.13 -34.10
CA GLY A 475 -22.85 37.24 -34.83
C GLY A 475 -22.13 36.85 -36.11
N GLY A 476 -22.05 35.57 -36.49
CA GLY A 476 -21.38 35.09 -37.70
C GLY A 476 -19.86 35.09 -37.69
N ALA A 477 -19.22 35.26 -36.54
CA ALA A 477 -17.80 35.06 -36.35
C ALA A 477 -17.51 33.59 -35.98
N ASP A 478 -16.61 32.99 -36.75
CA ASP A 478 -16.11 31.60 -36.48
C ASP A 478 -14.96 31.69 -35.47
N GLY A 479 -15.19 31.62 -34.17
CA GLY A 479 -14.13 31.66 -33.14
C GLY A 479 -12.94 30.77 -33.47
N THR A 480 -11.94 30.69 -32.60
CA THR A 480 -10.76 29.87 -32.81
C THR A 480 -10.82 28.57 -31.98
N ARG A 481 -10.35 27.47 -32.55
CA ARG A 481 -10.10 26.20 -31.86
C ARG A 481 -8.61 25.88 -31.98
N ALA A 482 -7.97 25.68 -30.82
CA ALA A 482 -6.65 25.05 -30.72
C ALA A 482 -6.85 23.62 -30.23
N HIS A 483 -6.49 22.64 -31.06
CA HIS A 483 -6.57 21.22 -30.74
C HIS A 483 -5.20 20.66 -30.47
N LEU A 484 -5.02 20.11 -29.27
CA LEU A 484 -3.75 19.52 -28.81
C LEU A 484 -3.93 18.01 -28.65
N ARG A 485 -2.90 17.25 -29.02
CA ARG A 485 -2.78 15.83 -28.76
C ARG A 485 -1.45 15.55 -28.05
N VAL A 486 -1.52 14.96 -26.87
CA VAL A 486 -0.36 14.64 -26.06
C VAL A 486 -0.33 13.16 -25.79
N PRO A 487 0.67 12.41 -26.30
CA PRO A 487 0.82 10.99 -25.99
C PRO A 487 1.18 10.84 -24.51
N LEU A 488 0.43 10.01 -23.80
CA LEU A 488 0.72 9.65 -22.43
C LEU A 488 1.41 8.28 -22.44
N ALA A 489 2.60 8.18 -21.86
CA ALA A 489 3.23 6.88 -21.65
C ALA A 489 2.25 5.96 -20.88
N PRO A 490 2.17 4.66 -21.25
CA PRO A 490 1.31 3.75 -20.51
C PRO A 490 1.69 3.79 -19.03
N SER A 491 0.69 4.11 -18.18
CA SER A 491 0.86 4.07 -16.74
C SER A 491 1.28 2.65 -16.38
N THR A 492 2.54 2.46 -15.97
CA THR A 492 2.96 1.21 -15.34
C THR A 492 2.07 1.03 -14.10
N PRO A 493 1.33 -0.08 -13.94
CA PRO A 493 0.58 -0.29 -12.73
C PRO A 493 1.57 -0.23 -11.57
N VAL A 494 1.33 0.62 -10.61
CA VAL A 494 1.99 0.54 -9.29
C VAL A 494 1.46 -0.76 -8.70
N ASP A 495 2.28 -1.81 -8.67
CA ASP A 495 1.99 -3.03 -7.93
C ASP A 495 1.78 -2.62 -6.45
N LEU A 496 0.52 -2.77 -6.02
CA LEU A 496 0.05 -2.62 -4.63
C LEU A 496 0.47 -3.81 -3.78
#